data_a91d5c2fd02eeb76bcd98d967d5a752a
#
_entry.id   a91d5c2fd02eeb76bcd98d967d5a752a
#
_cell.length_a   1.000
_cell.length_b   1.000
_cell.length_c   1.000
_cell.angle_alpha   90.00
_cell.angle_beta   90.00
_cell.angle_gamma   90.00
#
_symmetry.space_group_name_H-M   'P 1'
#
loop_
_entity.id
_entity.type
_entity.pdbx_description
1 polymer ?
#
loop_
_entity_poly.entity_id
_entity_poly.type
_entity_poly.pdbx_seq_one_letter_code
_entity_poly.pdbx_strand_id
1 'polypeptide(L)'
;NDAVVSGRNGAGKTSLSDGVQWLLFGKDTFGAKLNPKPLDAENQEKLGLNPTIEAQLIIDGKPTTLTRIQEEKWSTKRGELEAVRASDTTKYFVDGVPTKERDWKEYLENLGGESLLQMLSNSAFFMTLNWAKRREILMEMSGVTDESIIENNPDLQELKTALGDKSIDDLKKILKARKKDIISEIEGLPARIQENTDTI
;
A
#
# COMPACT_ATOMS: atom_id res chain seq x y z
N ASN A 1 20.19 -18.23 3.65
CA ASN A 1 19.92 -19.51 3.01
C ASN A 1 18.63 -19.38 2.22
N ASP A 2 18.66 -19.70 0.94
CA ASP A 2 17.48 -19.72 0.08
C ASP A 2 16.71 -21.02 0.30
N ALA A 3 15.37 -20.94 0.28
CA ALA A 3 14.49 -22.09 0.40
C ALA A 3 13.58 -22.17 -0.84
N VAL A 4 13.44 -23.38 -1.38
CA VAL A 4 12.54 -23.67 -2.50
C VAL A 4 11.37 -24.50 -2.00
N VAL A 5 10.15 -23.97 -2.17
CA VAL A 5 8.91 -24.64 -1.82
C VAL A 5 8.29 -25.25 -3.08
N SER A 6 8.22 -26.57 -3.14
CA SER A 6 7.62 -27.32 -4.26
C SER A 6 6.48 -28.22 -3.79
N GLY A 7 5.56 -28.55 -4.69
CA GLY A 7 4.43 -29.41 -4.40
C GLY A 7 3.34 -29.35 -5.48
N ARG A 8 2.36 -30.27 -5.41
CA ARG A 8 1.21 -30.30 -6.33
C ARG A 8 0.39 -29.01 -6.24
N ASN A 9 -0.42 -28.74 -7.27
CA ASN A 9 -1.44 -27.68 -7.20
C ASN A 9 -2.42 -27.97 -6.07
N GLY A 10 -2.79 -26.94 -5.30
CA GLY A 10 -3.63 -27.08 -4.11
C GLY A 10 -2.90 -27.52 -2.82
N ALA A 11 -1.59 -27.78 -2.85
CA ALA A 11 -0.82 -28.20 -1.67
C ALA A 11 -0.52 -27.07 -0.65
N GLY A 12 -1.07 -25.88 -0.84
CA GLY A 12 -0.89 -24.76 0.08
C GLY A 12 0.38 -23.92 -0.13
N LYS A 13 1.05 -24.01 -1.29
CA LYS A 13 2.25 -23.19 -1.57
C LYS A 13 1.98 -21.69 -1.44
N THR A 14 0.88 -21.22 -2.02
CA THR A 14 0.46 -19.82 -1.94
C THR A 14 0.09 -19.43 -0.51
N SER A 15 -0.43 -20.36 0.28
CA SER A 15 -0.79 -20.11 1.69
C SER A 15 0.40 -19.73 2.55
N LEU A 16 1.63 -20.12 2.18
CA LEU A 16 2.84 -19.64 2.86
C LEU A 16 3.06 -18.14 2.62
N SER A 17 2.93 -17.68 1.36
CA SER A 17 3.02 -16.25 1.05
C SER A 17 1.87 -15.47 1.69
N ASP A 18 0.63 -15.99 1.60
CA ASP A 18 -0.53 -15.40 2.26
C ASP A 18 -0.34 -15.34 3.77
N GLY A 19 0.28 -16.37 4.36
CA GLY A 19 0.63 -16.39 5.77
C GLY A 19 1.53 -15.24 6.19
N VAL A 20 2.59 -14.98 5.43
CA VAL A 20 3.49 -13.84 5.68
C VAL A 20 2.74 -12.51 5.54
N GLN A 21 1.94 -12.36 4.48
CA GLN A 21 1.14 -11.15 4.27
C GLN A 21 0.10 -10.97 5.37
N TRP A 22 -0.52 -12.06 5.81
CA TRP A 22 -1.48 -12.00 6.91
C TRP A 22 -0.80 -11.67 8.24
N LEU A 23 0.35 -12.26 8.54
CA LEU A 23 1.13 -11.94 9.75
C LEU A 23 1.37 -10.43 9.84
N LEU A 24 1.91 -9.84 8.79
CA LEU A 24 2.33 -8.45 8.80
C LEU A 24 1.12 -7.49 8.66
N PHE A 25 0.24 -7.73 7.69
CA PHE A 25 -0.77 -6.74 7.26
C PHE A 25 -2.22 -7.21 7.42
N GLY A 26 -2.48 -8.50 7.68
CA GLY A 26 -3.84 -9.07 7.73
C GLY A 26 -4.49 -9.21 6.37
N LYS A 27 -3.69 -9.23 5.32
CA LYS A 27 -4.09 -9.31 3.91
C LYS A 27 -3.55 -10.60 3.29
N ASP A 28 -4.10 -10.97 2.13
CA ASP A 28 -3.51 -11.97 1.25
C ASP A 28 -2.43 -11.36 0.34
N THR A 29 -1.85 -12.18 -0.51
CA THR A 29 -0.83 -11.77 -1.48
C THR A 29 -1.36 -10.77 -2.52
N PHE A 30 -2.68 -10.70 -2.73
CA PHE A 30 -3.33 -9.77 -3.64
C PHE A 30 -3.79 -8.47 -2.97
N GLY A 31 -3.59 -8.34 -1.65
CA GLY A 31 -3.94 -7.16 -0.86
C GLY A 31 -5.38 -7.15 -0.34
N ALA A 32 -6.14 -8.25 -0.53
CA ALA A 32 -7.47 -8.39 0.04
C ALA A 32 -7.39 -8.82 1.51
N LYS A 33 -8.38 -8.43 2.31
CA LYS A 33 -8.47 -8.86 3.71
C LYS A 33 -8.59 -10.39 3.77
N LEU A 34 -7.65 -11.04 4.43
CA LEU A 34 -7.62 -12.48 4.59
C LEU A 34 -8.26 -12.91 5.92
N ASN A 35 -9.21 -13.84 5.83
CA ASN A 35 -9.66 -14.62 6.98
C ASN A 35 -8.87 -15.95 7.01
N PRO A 36 -8.00 -16.18 8.01
CA PRO A 36 -7.15 -17.37 8.04
C PRO A 36 -7.88 -18.62 8.53
N LYS A 37 -9.17 -18.53 8.88
CA LYS A 37 -9.92 -19.69 9.36
C LYS A 37 -10.14 -20.69 8.23
N PRO A 38 -9.86 -21.98 8.47
CA PRO A 38 -10.20 -23.01 7.52
C PRO A 38 -11.72 -23.17 7.42
N LEU A 39 -12.18 -23.49 6.21
CA LEU A 39 -13.59 -23.84 5.96
C LEU A 39 -13.80 -25.35 6.06
N ASP A 40 -15.01 -25.76 6.40
CA ASP A 40 -15.45 -27.13 6.31
C ASP A 40 -15.97 -27.49 4.89
N ALA A 41 -16.56 -28.66 4.74
CA ALA A 41 -17.09 -29.13 3.45
C ALA A 41 -18.31 -28.31 2.96
N GLU A 42 -19.00 -27.65 3.86
CA GLU A 42 -20.17 -26.79 3.63
C GLU A 42 -19.78 -25.30 3.45
N ASN A 43 -18.48 -24.98 3.33
CA ASN A 43 -17.93 -23.62 3.26
C ASN A 43 -18.23 -22.77 4.50
N GLN A 44 -18.41 -23.38 5.66
CA GLN A 44 -18.55 -22.68 6.93
C GLN A 44 -17.21 -22.61 7.66
N GLU A 45 -16.97 -21.55 8.42
CA GLU A 45 -15.77 -21.44 9.24
C GLU A 45 -15.73 -22.53 10.31
N LYS A 46 -14.63 -23.26 10.39
CA LYS A 46 -14.42 -24.23 11.48
C LYS A 46 -14.27 -23.48 12.80
N LEU A 47 -15.15 -23.82 13.74
CA LEU A 47 -15.15 -23.23 15.07
C LEU A 47 -14.15 -23.94 16.00
N GLY A 48 -13.77 -23.26 17.09
CA GLY A 48 -12.82 -23.76 18.08
C GLY A 48 -11.37 -23.69 17.62
N LEU A 49 -11.06 -22.95 16.55
CA LEU A 49 -9.72 -22.80 16.01
C LEU A 49 -9.26 -21.34 16.12
N ASN A 50 -8.04 -21.18 16.63
CA ASN A 50 -7.36 -19.89 16.70
C ASN A 50 -6.16 -19.90 15.74
N PRO A 51 -6.35 -19.57 14.46
CA PRO A 51 -5.26 -19.50 13.50
C PRO A 51 -4.13 -18.63 14.01
N THR A 52 -2.93 -19.19 14.01
CA THR A 52 -1.71 -18.54 14.51
C THR A 52 -0.63 -18.60 13.46
N ILE A 53 0.02 -17.49 13.22
CA ILE A 53 1.26 -17.42 12.42
C ILE A 53 2.33 -16.79 13.27
N GLU A 54 3.47 -17.45 13.29
CA GLU A 54 4.69 -16.98 13.93
C GLU A 54 5.82 -17.00 12.91
N ALA A 55 6.62 -15.93 12.89
CA ALA A 55 7.82 -15.85 12.09
C ALA A 55 8.98 -15.29 12.90
N GLN A 56 10.12 -15.93 12.80
CA GLN A 56 11.37 -15.43 13.35
C GLN A 56 12.14 -14.69 12.24
N LEU A 57 12.39 -13.42 12.45
CA LEU A 57 13.09 -12.54 11.52
C LEU A 57 14.43 -12.11 12.14
N ILE A 58 15.38 -11.76 11.29
CA ILE A 58 16.59 -11.08 11.74
C ILE A 58 16.47 -9.62 11.34
N ILE A 59 16.30 -8.74 12.33
CA ILE A 59 16.12 -7.30 12.16
C ILE A 59 17.33 -6.62 12.78
N ASP A 60 18.09 -5.87 11.98
CA ASP A 60 19.34 -5.22 12.42
C ASP A 60 20.31 -6.17 13.16
N GLY A 61 20.39 -7.41 12.67
CA GLY A 61 21.25 -8.46 13.22
C GLY A 61 20.72 -9.14 14.48
N LYS A 62 19.51 -8.78 14.95
CA LYS A 62 18.86 -9.36 16.14
C LYS A 62 17.71 -10.28 15.71
N PRO A 63 17.62 -11.50 16.27
CA PRO A 63 16.47 -12.35 16.07
C PRO A 63 15.24 -11.71 16.77
N THR A 64 14.17 -11.57 16.04
CA THR A 64 12.89 -11.03 16.54
C THR A 64 11.78 -11.96 16.11
N THR A 65 10.92 -12.35 17.03
CA THR A 65 9.77 -13.21 16.78
C THR A 65 8.50 -12.38 16.70
N LEU A 66 7.83 -12.44 15.55
CA LEU A 66 6.54 -11.79 15.34
C LEU A 66 5.46 -12.85 15.33
N THR A 67 4.39 -12.65 16.13
CA THR A 67 3.27 -13.58 16.20
C THR A 67 1.95 -12.84 16.04
N ARG A 68 1.06 -13.39 15.22
CA ARG A 68 -0.31 -12.92 15.05
C ARG A 68 -1.28 -14.08 15.24
N ILE A 69 -2.33 -13.86 16.05
CA ILE A 69 -3.34 -14.84 16.39
C ILE A 69 -4.72 -14.24 16.09
N GLN A 70 -5.57 -15.00 15.40
CA GLN A 70 -7.00 -14.70 15.34
C GLN A 70 -7.72 -15.56 16.38
N GLU A 71 -8.20 -14.93 17.43
CA GLU A 71 -8.84 -15.61 18.57
C GLU A 71 -10.35 -15.46 18.50
N GLU A 72 -11.06 -16.58 18.70
CA GLU A 72 -12.51 -16.55 18.82
C GLU A 72 -12.95 -15.94 20.14
N LYS A 73 -13.91 -15.02 20.06
CA LYS A 73 -14.60 -14.52 21.23
C LYS A 73 -15.94 -15.21 21.39
N TRP A 74 -16.15 -15.74 22.58
CA TRP A 74 -17.41 -16.31 23.01
C TRP A 74 -17.97 -15.48 24.15
N SER A 75 -19.24 -15.14 24.09
CA SER A 75 -19.92 -14.39 25.15
C SER A 75 -21.23 -15.10 25.56
N THR A 76 -21.46 -15.21 26.86
CA THR A 76 -22.73 -15.69 27.39
C THR A 76 -23.58 -14.48 27.77
N LYS A 77 -24.76 -14.37 27.19
CA LYS A 77 -25.70 -13.33 27.59
C LYS A 77 -26.25 -13.62 28.99
N ARG A 78 -26.58 -12.56 29.72
CA ARG A 78 -27.10 -12.68 31.07
C ARG A 78 -28.42 -13.49 31.07
N GLY A 79 -28.41 -14.64 31.72
CA GLY A 79 -29.56 -15.56 31.80
C GLY A 79 -29.56 -16.72 30.78
N GLU A 80 -28.59 -16.80 29.89
CA GLU A 80 -28.37 -17.91 28.96
C GLU A 80 -27.29 -18.86 29.51
N LEU A 81 -27.44 -20.16 29.28
CA LEU A 81 -26.47 -21.18 29.71
C LEU A 81 -25.40 -21.41 28.62
N GLU A 82 -25.70 -21.07 27.38
CA GLU A 82 -24.81 -21.33 26.25
C GLU A 82 -24.08 -20.07 25.85
N ALA A 83 -22.77 -20.21 25.57
CA ALA A 83 -21.97 -19.15 25.01
C ALA A 83 -22.22 -19.01 23.49
N VAL A 84 -22.50 -17.80 23.04
CA VAL A 84 -22.67 -17.49 21.63
C VAL A 84 -21.38 -16.87 21.11
N ARG A 85 -20.94 -17.29 19.92
CA ARG A 85 -19.78 -16.70 19.27
C ARG A 85 -20.03 -15.21 18.97
N ALA A 86 -19.13 -14.36 19.44
CA ALA A 86 -19.03 -12.96 19.10
C ALA A 86 -18.04 -12.76 17.93
N SER A 87 -17.67 -11.52 17.61
CA SER A 87 -16.65 -11.23 16.61
C SER A 87 -15.26 -11.70 17.06
N ASP A 88 -14.48 -12.27 16.14
CA ASP A 88 -13.09 -12.64 16.40
C ASP A 88 -12.22 -11.43 16.74
N THR A 89 -11.17 -11.66 17.51
CA THR A 89 -10.18 -10.62 17.89
C THR A 89 -8.80 -11.03 17.39
N THR A 90 -8.08 -10.07 16.86
CA THR A 90 -6.68 -10.29 16.50
C THR A 90 -5.75 -9.88 17.65
N LYS A 91 -4.81 -10.75 18.01
CA LYS A 91 -3.76 -10.51 18.98
C LYS A 91 -2.41 -10.48 18.28
N TYR A 92 -1.53 -9.61 18.74
CA TYR A 92 -0.19 -9.40 18.20
C TYR A 92 0.83 -9.56 19.31
N PHE A 93 2.00 -10.13 18.98
CA PHE A 93 3.11 -10.28 19.91
C PHE A 93 4.43 -10.00 19.19
N VAL A 94 5.31 -9.28 19.87
CA VAL A 94 6.70 -9.05 19.47
C VAL A 94 7.57 -9.68 20.55
N ASP A 95 8.39 -10.66 20.21
CA ASP A 95 9.21 -11.45 21.13
C ASP A 95 8.42 -12.03 22.32
N GLY A 96 7.19 -12.48 22.04
CA GLY A 96 6.27 -13.02 23.05
C GLY A 96 5.57 -11.94 23.91
N VAL A 97 5.88 -10.65 23.74
CA VAL A 97 5.24 -9.56 24.46
C VAL A 97 3.94 -9.15 23.75
N PRO A 98 2.77 -9.19 24.46
CA PRO A 98 1.51 -8.73 23.87
C PRO A 98 1.58 -7.27 23.41
N THR A 99 1.22 -7.02 22.17
CA THR A 99 1.31 -5.71 21.53
C THR A 99 -0.07 -5.27 21.05
N LYS A 100 -0.43 -4.00 21.24
CA LYS A 100 -1.68 -3.45 20.69
C LYS A 100 -1.57 -3.26 19.18
N GLU A 101 -2.69 -3.29 18.47
CA GLU A 101 -2.71 -3.10 17.01
C GLU A 101 -2.03 -1.79 16.57
N ARG A 102 -2.22 -0.70 17.33
CA ARG A 102 -1.56 0.58 17.02
C ARG A 102 -0.04 0.46 17.11
N ASP A 103 0.44 -0.13 18.20
CA ASP A 103 1.87 -0.25 18.49
C ASP A 103 2.53 -1.26 17.52
N TRP A 104 1.77 -2.29 17.08
CA TRP A 104 2.16 -3.20 16.01
C TRP A 104 2.34 -2.48 14.68
N LYS A 105 1.38 -1.64 14.28
CA LYS A 105 1.48 -0.84 13.05
C LYS A 105 2.65 0.13 13.10
N GLU A 106 2.85 0.80 14.22
CA GLU A 106 3.99 1.69 14.45
C GLU A 106 5.32 0.93 14.37
N TYR A 107 5.37 -0.28 14.93
CA TYR A 107 6.55 -1.15 14.82
C TYR A 107 6.88 -1.49 13.37
N LEU A 108 5.88 -1.88 12.56
CA LEU A 108 6.08 -2.15 11.13
C LEU A 108 6.48 -0.89 10.35
N GLU A 109 5.93 0.27 10.70
CA GLU A 109 6.30 1.54 10.08
C GLU A 109 7.77 1.88 10.34
N ASN A 110 8.25 1.65 11.55
CA ASN A 110 9.65 1.85 11.92
C ASN A 110 10.61 0.86 11.22
N LEU A 111 10.11 -0.29 10.74
CA LEU A 111 10.89 -1.24 9.93
C LEU A 111 11.01 -0.85 8.45
N GLY A 112 10.40 0.25 8.04
CA GLY A 112 10.42 0.75 6.67
C GLY A 112 9.04 0.94 6.03
N GLY A 113 7.98 0.72 6.79
CA GLY A 113 6.61 0.92 6.37
C GLY A 113 6.00 -0.20 5.52
N GLU A 114 4.68 -0.15 5.37
CA GLU A 114 3.90 -1.19 4.69
C GLU A 114 4.38 -1.42 3.25
N SER A 115 4.65 -0.36 2.49
CA SER A 115 5.05 -0.47 1.07
C SER A 115 6.37 -1.21 0.89
N LEU A 116 7.39 -0.88 1.68
CA LEU A 116 8.69 -1.55 1.60
C LEU A 116 8.59 -3.00 2.03
N LEU A 117 7.93 -3.26 3.16
CA LEU A 117 7.76 -4.63 3.67
C LEU A 117 6.94 -5.49 2.71
N GLN A 118 5.92 -4.94 2.03
CA GLN A 118 5.19 -5.65 0.98
C GLN A 118 6.06 -5.94 -0.23
N MET A 119 6.90 -5.02 -0.67
CA MET A 119 7.84 -5.26 -1.76
C MET A 119 8.85 -6.37 -1.45
N LEU A 120 9.34 -6.42 -0.21
CA LEU A 120 10.30 -7.43 0.23
C LEU A 120 9.67 -8.82 0.41
N SER A 121 8.41 -8.87 0.83
CA SER A 121 7.71 -10.13 1.16
C SER A 121 6.78 -10.64 0.05
N ASN A 122 6.49 -9.83 -0.98
CA ASN A 122 5.59 -10.17 -2.07
C ASN A 122 6.17 -9.72 -3.43
N SER A 123 6.73 -10.64 -4.18
CA SER A 123 7.33 -10.36 -5.48
C SER A 123 6.37 -9.79 -6.53
N ALA A 124 5.07 -10.05 -6.40
CA ALA A 124 4.05 -9.52 -7.30
C ALA A 124 3.58 -8.11 -6.93
N PHE A 125 3.83 -7.66 -5.69
CA PHE A 125 3.29 -6.39 -5.17
C PHE A 125 3.64 -5.19 -6.05
N PHE A 126 4.91 -5.06 -6.46
CA PHE A 126 5.35 -3.95 -7.31
C PHE A 126 4.54 -3.87 -8.61
N MET A 127 4.16 -5.02 -9.18
CA MET A 127 3.39 -5.07 -10.44
C MET A 127 1.92 -4.66 -10.24
N THR A 128 1.38 -4.77 -9.03
CA THR A 128 0.00 -4.34 -8.72
C THR A 128 -0.14 -2.83 -8.54
N LEU A 129 0.98 -2.13 -8.28
CA LEU A 129 0.98 -0.68 -8.12
C LEU A 129 0.69 0.03 -9.44
N ASN A 130 0.03 1.19 -9.35
CA ASN A 130 -0.10 2.06 -10.50
C ASN A 130 1.26 2.61 -10.96
N TRP A 131 1.35 3.08 -12.19
CA TRP A 131 2.62 3.52 -12.79
C TRP A 131 3.28 4.68 -12.02
N ALA A 132 2.48 5.60 -11.44
CA ALA A 132 3.00 6.76 -10.72
C ALA A 132 3.71 6.33 -9.43
N LYS A 133 3.09 5.39 -8.67
CA LYS A 133 3.70 4.85 -7.45
C LYS A 133 4.93 3.99 -7.74
N ARG A 134 4.89 3.19 -8.81
CA ARG A 134 6.09 2.45 -9.27
C ARG A 134 7.25 3.37 -9.60
N ARG A 135 6.96 4.48 -10.32
CA ARG A 135 7.96 5.48 -10.66
C ARG A 135 8.56 6.15 -9.41
N GLU A 136 7.70 6.55 -8.45
CA GLU A 136 8.13 7.14 -7.18
C GLU A 136 9.11 6.23 -6.43
N ILE A 137 8.74 4.96 -6.25
CA ILE A 137 9.59 3.96 -5.59
C ILE A 137 10.93 3.77 -6.31
N LEU A 138 10.91 3.66 -7.64
CA LEU A 138 12.14 3.49 -8.42
C LEU A 138 13.05 4.71 -8.34
N MET A 139 12.49 5.91 -8.33
CA MET A 139 13.25 7.14 -8.17
C MET A 139 13.86 7.23 -6.76
N GLU A 140 13.09 6.92 -5.73
CA GLU A 140 13.59 6.86 -4.36
C GLU A 140 14.73 5.85 -4.20
N MET A 141 14.57 4.63 -4.72
CA MET A 141 15.60 3.59 -4.67
C MET A 141 16.87 3.95 -5.46
N SER A 142 16.73 4.66 -6.57
CA SER A 142 17.86 5.09 -7.41
C SER A 142 18.56 6.34 -6.91
N GLY A 143 17.94 7.07 -5.97
CA GLY A 143 18.41 8.39 -5.53
C GLY A 143 18.32 9.47 -6.61
N VAL A 144 17.57 9.22 -7.71
CA VAL A 144 17.42 10.14 -8.82
C VAL A 144 16.21 11.04 -8.57
N THR A 145 16.41 12.34 -8.65
CA THR A 145 15.34 13.35 -8.56
C THR A 145 15.02 13.95 -9.93
N ASP A 146 13.83 14.54 -10.07
CA ASP A 146 13.45 15.23 -11.30
C ASP A 146 14.45 16.36 -11.63
N GLU A 147 14.95 17.06 -10.62
CA GLU A 147 15.97 18.10 -10.76
C GLU A 147 17.26 17.53 -11.34
N SER A 148 17.73 16.38 -10.80
CA SER A 148 18.97 15.76 -11.29
C SER A 148 18.84 15.28 -12.73
N ILE A 149 17.65 14.84 -13.16
CA ILE A 149 17.39 14.46 -14.56
C ILE A 149 17.47 15.69 -15.47
N ILE A 150 16.83 16.80 -15.07
CA ILE A 150 16.81 18.05 -15.85
C ILE A 150 18.21 18.64 -15.95
N GLU A 151 18.97 18.60 -14.87
CA GLU A 151 20.33 19.16 -14.83
C GLU A 151 21.30 18.40 -15.73
N ASN A 152 21.18 17.09 -15.76
CA ASN A 152 22.11 16.22 -16.50
C ASN A 152 21.69 15.96 -17.96
N ASN A 153 20.54 16.50 -18.41
CA ASN A 153 20.07 16.30 -19.77
C ASN A 153 20.13 17.60 -20.58
N PRO A 154 21.01 17.69 -21.60
CA PRO A 154 21.14 18.87 -22.47
C PRO A 154 19.83 19.27 -23.16
N ASP A 155 18.98 18.30 -23.53
CA ASP A 155 17.72 18.54 -24.23
C ASP A 155 16.65 19.18 -23.34
N LEU A 156 16.86 19.21 -22.02
CA LEU A 156 15.92 19.78 -21.02
C LEU A 156 16.34 21.18 -20.52
N GLN A 157 17.31 21.82 -21.12
CA GLN A 157 17.79 23.15 -20.66
C GLN A 157 16.72 24.25 -20.81
N GLU A 158 15.88 24.18 -21.83
CA GLU A 158 14.73 25.08 -21.97
C GLU A 158 13.72 24.90 -20.83
N LEU A 159 13.47 23.66 -20.45
CA LEU A 159 12.61 23.34 -19.30
C LEU A 159 13.20 23.85 -17.99
N LYS A 160 14.51 23.69 -17.79
CA LYS A 160 15.24 24.26 -16.64
C LYS A 160 15.03 25.77 -16.52
N THR A 161 15.17 26.46 -17.64
CA THR A 161 14.97 27.91 -17.70
C THR A 161 13.53 28.30 -17.39
N ALA A 162 12.56 27.56 -17.89
CA ALA A 162 11.14 27.80 -17.65
C ALA A 162 10.70 27.49 -16.23
N LEU A 163 11.33 26.50 -15.57
CA LEU A 163 11.06 26.14 -14.18
C LEU A 163 11.52 27.24 -13.20
N GLY A 164 12.72 27.80 -13.40
CA GLY A 164 13.34 28.65 -12.39
C GLY A 164 13.40 27.92 -11.04
N ASP A 165 12.81 28.55 -10.00
CA ASP A 165 12.74 27.97 -8.64
C ASP A 165 11.45 27.18 -8.38
N LYS A 166 10.66 26.86 -9.41
CA LYS A 166 9.35 26.19 -9.26
C LYS A 166 9.47 24.69 -9.48
N SER A 167 8.58 23.93 -8.85
CA SER A 167 8.43 22.51 -9.16
C SER A 167 7.79 22.31 -10.54
N ILE A 168 8.02 21.15 -11.15
CA ILE A 168 7.37 20.76 -12.41
C ILE A 168 5.84 20.86 -12.30
N ASP A 169 5.29 20.45 -11.17
CA ASP A 169 3.84 20.46 -10.95
C ASP A 169 3.27 21.86 -10.79
N ASP A 170 4.02 22.78 -10.19
CA ASP A 170 3.61 24.17 -10.10
C ASP A 170 3.68 24.86 -11.46
N LEU A 171 4.72 24.60 -12.25
CA LEU A 171 4.79 25.07 -13.62
C LEU A 171 3.61 24.57 -14.46
N LYS A 172 3.27 23.28 -14.36
CA LYS A 172 2.09 22.71 -15.04
C LYS A 172 0.80 23.42 -14.63
N LYS A 173 0.60 23.69 -13.34
CA LYS A 173 -0.59 24.43 -12.84
C LYS A 173 -0.65 25.85 -13.45
N ILE A 174 0.47 26.57 -13.42
CA ILE A 174 0.57 27.94 -13.99
C ILE A 174 0.25 27.92 -15.48
N LEU A 175 0.86 27.01 -16.25
CA LEU A 175 0.63 26.90 -17.68
C LEU A 175 -0.81 26.51 -18.01
N LYS A 176 -1.42 25.63 -17.21
CA LYS A 176 -2.83 25.23 -17.36
C LYS A 176 -3.78 26.42 -17.10
N ALA A 177 -3.51 27.22 -16.07
CA ALA A 177 -4.30 28.43 -15.80
C ALA A 177 -4.15 29.44 -16.95
N ARG A 178 -2.93 29.75 -17.36
CA ARG A 178 -2.67 30.68 -18.47
C ARG A 178 -3.31 30.23 -19.79
N LYS A 179 -3.25 28.91 -20.09
CA LYS A 179 -3.92 28.34 -21.26
C LYS A 179 -5.43 28.57 -21.21
N LYS A 180 -6.05 28.40 -20.03
CA LYS A 180 -7.49 28.63 -19.84
C LYS A 180 -7.85 30.09 -20.07
N ASP A 181 -7.05 31.03 -19.56
CA ASP A 181 -7.28 32.46 -19.71
C ASP A 181 -7.18 32.88 -21.17
N ILE A 182 -6.15 32.42 -21.89
CA ILE A 182 -5.98 32.68 -23.33
C ILE A 182 -7.16 32.12 -24.14
N ILE A 183 -7.64 30.90 -23.83
CA ILE A 183 -8.80 30.33 -24.51
C ILE A 183 -10.05 31.20 -24.30
N SER A 184 -10.29 31.67 -23.04
CA SER A 184 -11.40 32.53 -22.75
C SER A 184 -11.32 33.88 -23.46
N GLU A 185 -10.11 34.46 -23.59
CA GLU A 185 -9.88 35.67 -24.38
C GLU A 185 -10.18 35.44 -25.85
N ILE A 186 -9.71 34.35 -26.44
CA ILE A 186 -9.99 33.99 -27.84
C ILE A 186 -11.49 33.81 -28.09
N GLU A 187 -12.20 33.13 -27.18
CA GLU A 187 -13.65 32.93 -27.27
C GLU A 187 -14.43 34.24 -27.19
N GLY A 188 -13.91 35.25 -26.47
CA GLY A 188 -14.50 36.57 -26.37
C GLY A 188 -14.23 37.50 -27.55
N LEU A 189 -13.22 37.20 -28.38
CA LEU A 189 -12.83 38.09 -29.50
C LEU A 189 -13.94 38.30 -30.56
N PRO A 190 -14.71 37.28 -30.99
CA PRO A 190 -15.76 37.48 -31.99
C PRO A 190 -16.83 38.53 -31.54
N ALA A 191 -17.25 38.47 -30.28
CA ALA A 191 -18.21 39.43 -29.74
C ALA A 191 -17.66 40.86 -29.72
N ARG A 192 -16.41 41.01 -29.31
CA ARG A 192 -15.71 42.32 -29.31
C ARG A 192 -15.49 42.87 -30.70
N ILE A 193 -15.22 42.04 -31.69
CA ILE A 193 -15.07 42.42 -33.10
C ILE A 193 -16.44 42.90 -33.61
N GLN A 194 -17.54 42.17 -33.32
CA GLN A 194 -18.86 42.56 -33.74
C GLN A 194 -19.26 43.90 -33.15
N GLU A 195 -19.09 44.10 -31.82
CA GLU A 195 -19.38 45.34 -31.13
C GLU A 195 -18.65 46.57 -31.72
N ASN A 196 -17.36 46.39 -32.07
CA ASN A 196 -16.59 47.47 -32.71
C ASN A 196 -17.03 47.71 -34.16
N THR A 197 -17.49 46.70 -34.88
CA THR A 197 -17.97 46.82 -36.27
C THR A 197 -19.32 47.55 -36.32
N ASP A 198 -20.19 47.29 -35.33
CA ASP A 198 -21.51 47.91 -35.22
C ASP A 198 -21.45 49.40 -34.73
N THR A 199 -20.28 49.84 -34.26
CA THR A 199 -20.03 51.21 -33.74
C THR A 199 -19.46 52.16 -34.78
N ILE A 200 -19.09 51.65 -35.97
CA ILE A 200 -18.56 52.40 -37.13
C ILE A 200 -19.70 52.63 -38.13
#